data_ae357c85711f27082d6d1acd5ea3345f
#
_entry.id   ae357c85711f27082d6d1acd5ea3345f
#
_cell.length_a   1.000
_cell.length_b   1.000
_cell.length_c   1.000
_cell.angle_alpha   90.00
_cell.angle_beta   90.00
_cell.angle_gamma   90.00
#
_symmetry.space_group_name_H-M   'P 1'
#
loop_
_entity.id
_entity.type
_entity.pdbx_description
1 polymer ?
#
loop_
_entity_poly.entity_id
_entity_poly.type
_entity_poly.pdbx_seq_one_letter_code
_entity_poly.pdbx_strand_id
1 'polypeptide(L)'
;MAQSELNAANLALRLVGNRAVLTTLADATAEGYACTALIDDCKKSLLRMHPWNFAVKRKKIIPYQDVAVSDVTFVSANLIEVTHTATTYVAGNYVTLTGIAGATVANGTWEVASILSTTVTRLTTVDIPNIGTLGTYTAGTTDYIRRSPAFDYSYLYALPSDNIRILSINGDYDLDAYRIESGFILSDDSVLEVRYIYDVTDYTTMDPLFYQCLATYLAYNLCDHLTASDGKKNELHVYLYGGQGKRGIMPQAKFVDGSEDSLQQMGASEWVDSRGSGTGLM
;
A
#
# COMPACT_ATOMS: atom_id res chain seq x y z
N MET A 1 1.61 30.72 11.12
CA MET A 1 0.27 30.10 11.07
C MET A 1 0.48 28.64 11.37
N ALA A 2 -0.43 28.02 12.13
CA ALA A 2 -0.36 26.57 12.35
C ALA A 2 -0.55 25.85 11.01
N GLN A 3 0.18 24.78 10.80
CA GLN A 3 0.00 23.93 9.63
C GLN A 3 -1.36 23.24 9.71
N SER A 4 -2.20 23.45 8.69
CA SER A 4 -3.50 22.82 8.56
C SER A 4 -3.87 22.71 7.09
N GLU A 5 -4.82 21.85 6.76
CA GLU A 5 -5.31 21.68 5.41
C GLU A 5 -5.85 23.00 4.83
N LEU A 6 -6.66 23.69 5.60
CA LEU A 6 -7.21 24.99 5.22
C LEU A 6 -6.11 26.04 4.95
N ASN A 7 -5.09 26.07 5.79
CA ASN A 7 -3.98 27.02 5.60
C ASN A 7 -3.10 26.67 4.40
N ALA A 8 -2.96 25.38 4.06
CA ALA A 8 -2.31 24.94 2.82
C ALA A 8 -3.07 25.42 1.59
N ALA A 9 -4.40 25.27 1.59
CA ALA A 9 -5.27 25.75 0.52
C ALA A 9 -5.19 27.30 0.39
N ASN A 10 -5.28 28.03 1.48
CA ASN A 10 -5.15 29.48 1.47
C ASN A 10 -3.75 29.95 1.03
N LEU A 11 -2.70 29.21 1.35
CA LEU A 11 -1.35 29.49 0.86
C LEU A 11 -1.27 29.25 -0.65
N ALA A 12 -1.86 28.16 -1.13
CA ALA A 12 -1.93 27.87 -2.57
C ALA A 12 -2.67 28.95 -3.35
N LEU A 13 -3.84 29.40 -2.87
CA LEU A 13 -4.59 30.49 -3.49
C LEU A 13 -3.78 31.78 -3.60
N ARG A 14 -3.03 32.14 -2.54
CA ARG A 14 -2.13 33.31 -2.57
C ARG A 14 -1.00 33.14 -3.60
N LEU A 15 -0.44 31.96 -3.71
CA LEU A 15 0.62 31.66 -4.69
C LEU A 15 0.12 31.75 -6.14
N VAL A 16 -1.13 31.37 -6.40
CA VAL A 16 -1.79 31.55 -7.70
C VAL A 16 -2.07 33.05 -7.99
N GLY A 17 -2.11 33.89 -6.97
CA GLY A 17 -2.46 35.32 -7.07
C GLY A 17 -3.95 35.58 -6.84
N ASN A 18 -4.71 34.60 -6.38
CA ASN A 18 -6.08 34.80 -5.96
C ASN A 18 -6.14 35.45 -4.57
N ARG A 19 -7.03 36.43 -4.38
CA ARG A 19 -7.21 37.18 -3.12
C ARG A 19 -8.26 36.56 -2.21
N ALA A 20 -8.97 35.53 -2.67
CA ALA A 20 -9.96 34.82 -1.86
C ALA A 20 -9.26 34.18 -0.64
N VAL A 21 -9.93 34.22 0.49
CA VAL A 21 -9.52 33.55 1.72
C VAL A 21 -10.66 32.64 2.13
N LEU A 22 -10.40 31.34 2.13
CA LEU A 22 -11.36 30.35 2.60
C LEU A 22 -11.42 30.37 4.13
N THR A 23 -12.62 30.32 4.67
CA THR A 23 -12.86 30.15 6.12
C THR A 23 -12.96 28.67 6.49
N THR A 24 -13.46 27.86 5.56
CA THR A 24 -13.46 26.40 5.59
C THR A 24 -13.18 25.85 4.19
N LEU A 25 -12.77 24.60 4.08
CA LEU A 25 -12.66 23.93 2.77
C LEU A 25 -14.04 23.65 2.16
N ALA A 26 -15.09 23.62 2.97
CA ALA A 26 -16.47 23.44 2.52
C ALA A 26 -17.14 24.74 2.06
N ASP A 27 -16.39 25.86 1.95
CA ASP A 27 -16.94 27.12 1.45
C ASP A 27 -17.48 26.93 0.04
N ALA A 28 -18.74 27.33 -0.18
CA ALA A 28 -19.47 27.18 -1.45
C ALA A 28 -19.01 28.22 -2.49
N THR A 29 -17.71 28.29 -2.73
CA THR A 29 -17.06 29.15 -3.72
C THR A 29 -16.33 28.30 -4.76
N ALA A 30 -16.02 28.86 -5.92
CA ALA A 30 -15.25 28.17 -6.94
C ALA A 30 -13.88 27.73 -6.42
N GLU A 31 -13.23 28.57 -5.61
CA GLU A 31 -11.96 28.31 -4.96
C GLU A 31 -12.07 27.17 -3.93
N GLY A 32 -13.13 27.15 -3.10
CA GLY A 32 -13.38 26.10 -2.12
C GLY A 32 -13.55 24.73 -2.78
N TYR A 33 -14.40 24.65 -3.81
CA TYR A 33 -14.60 23.43 -4.59
C TYR A 33 -13.30 22.94 -5.26
N ALA A 34 -12.56 23.85 -5.89
CA ALA A 34 -11.30 23.49 -6.57
C ALA A 34 -10.23 23.01 -5.58
N CYS A 35 -10.06 23.67 -4.43
CA CYS A 35 -9.13 23.24 -3.40
C CYS A 35 -9.52 21.89 -2.80
N THR A 36 -10.77 21.68 -2.44
CA THR A 36 -11.26 20.43 -1.85
C THR A 36 -11.08 19.25 -2.80
N ALA A 37 -11.30 19.45 -4.10
CA ALA A 37 -11.16 18.39 -5.10
C ALA A 37 -9.70 17.93 -5.29
N LEU A 38 -8.70 18.80 -5.07
CA LEU A 38 -7.33 18.53 -5.47
C LEU A 38 -6.35 18.31 -4.30
N ILE A 39 -6.63 18.82 -3.10
CA ILE A 39 -5.65 18.87 -2.01
C ILE A 39 -5.21 17.50 -1.54
N ASP A 40 -6.13 16.54 -1.41
CA ASP A 40 -5.81 15.18 -0.97
C ASP A 40 -4.99 14.42 -2.02
N ASP A 41 -5.35 14.54 -3.29
CA ASP A 41 -4.61 13.92 -4.39
C ASP A 41 -3.21 14.51 -4.54
N CYS A 42 -3.07 15.83 -4.37
CA CYS A 42 -1.77 16.50 -4.34
C CYS A 42 -0.91 16.01 -3.18
N LYS A 43 -1.48 15.88 -1.98
CA LYS A 43 -0.80 15.38 -0.79
C LYS A 43 -0.30 13.94 -0.99
N LYS A 44 -1.19 13.04 -1.42
CA LYS A 44 -0.85 11.63 -1.67
C LYS A 44 0.20 11.48 -2.76
N SER A 45 0.12 12.27 -3.82
CA SER A 45 1.11 12.28 -4.90
C SER A 45 2.50 12.66 -4.39
N LEU A 46 2.60 13.71 -3.58
CA LEU A 46 3.87 14.17 -3.00
C LEU A 46 4.43 13.17 -2.00
N LEU A 47 3.58 12.60 -1.14
CA LEU A 47 3.98 11.54 -0.20
C LEU A 47 4.56 10.33 -0.95
N ARG A 48 3.97 9.96 -2.09
CA ARG A 48 4.46 8.82 -2.87
C ARG A 48 5.80 9.07 -3.56
N MET A 49 6.13 10.34 -3.88
CA MET A 49 7.33 10.70 -4.66
C MET A 49 8.65 10.51 -3.89
N HIS A 50 8.64 10.59 -2.56
CA HIS A 50 9.83 10.52 -1.72
C HIS A 50 9.50 9.85 -0.38
N PRO A 51 10.44 9.09 0.21
CA PRO A 51 10.25 8.48 1.53
C PRO A 51 10.47 9.51 2.66
N TRP A 52 9.56 10.48 2.77
CA TRP A 52 9.62 11.52 3.79
C TRP A 52 9.70 10.94 5.19
N ASN A 53 10.68 11.36 6.00
CA ASN A 53 10.95 10.81 7.32
C ASN A 53 9.73 10.90 8.25
N PHE A 54 9.00 12.03 8.22
CA PHE A 54 7.78 12.21 9.01
C PHE A 54 6.61 11.30 8.57
N ALA A 55 6.63 10.77 7.35
CA ALA A 55 5.58 9.94 6.77
C ALA A 55 5.91 8.45 6.74
N VAL A 56 7.01 8.03 7.37
CA VAL A 56 7.40 6.61 7.44
C VAL A 56 6.84 5.96 8.69
N LYS A 57 6.15 4.84 8.53
CA LYS A 57 5.71 3.96 9.61
C LYS A 57 6.31 2.56 9.48
N ARG A 58 6.40 1.88 10.62
CA ARG A 58 6.78 0.47 10.73
C ARG A 58 5.66 -0.31 11.38
N LYS A 59 5.30 -1.45 10.81
CA LYS A 59 4.22 -2.30 11.30
C LYS A 59 4.56 -3.78 11.10
N LYS A 60 4.30 -4.60 12.11
CA LYS A 60 4.22 -6.05 11.93
C LYS A 60 2.82 -6.40 11.47
N ILE A 61 2.72 -7.17 10.41
CA ILE A 61 1.46 -7.68 9.89
C ILE A 61 1.47 -9.20 9.87
N ILE A 62 0.30 -9.77 10.08
CA ILE A 62 0.05 -11.21 10.05
C ILE A 62 -0.82 -11.54 8.84
N PRO A 63 -0.73 -12.75 8.27
CA PRO A 63 -1.54 -13.14 7.13
C PRO A 63 -3.01 -13.26 7.51
N TYR A 64 -3.86 -13.47 6.52
CA TYR A 64 -5.22 -13.93 6.76
C TYR A 64 -5.17 -15.19 7.61
N GLN A 65 -5.98 -15.21 8.68
CA GLN A 65 -5.92 -16.26 9.69
C GLN A 65 -6.66 -17.51 9.25
N ASP A 66 -6.26 -18.64 9.83
CA ASP A 66 -6.96 -19.90 9.72
C ASP A 66 -8.33 -19.82 10.40
N VAL A 67 -9.35 -20.27 9.69
CA VAL A 67 -10.74 -20.30 10.16
C VAL A 67 -11.15 -21.77 10.27
N ALA A 68 -11.67 -22.17 11.44
CA ALA A 68 -12.04 -23.56 11.68
C ALA A 68 -13.16 -24.00 10.73
N VAL A 69 -12.99 -25.17 10.15
CA VAL A 69 -13.98 -25.89 9.33
C VAL A 69 -14.74 -26.86 10.20
N SER A 70 -16.05 -26.93 10.03
CA SER A 70 -16.93 -27.84 10.76
C SER A 70 -17.59 -28.90 9.86
N ASP A 71 -17.64 -28.67 8.56
CA ASP A 71 -18.17 -29.66 7.61
C ASP A 71 -17.67 -29.37 6.19
N VAL A 72 -17.53 -30.44 5.40
CA VAL A 72 -17.21 -30.39 3.96
C VAL A 72 -18.10 -31.40 3.22
N THR A 73 -18.94 -30.88 2.34
CA THR A 73 -19.90 -31.71 1.59
C THR A 73 -19.71 -31.63 0.08
N PHE A 74 -19.99 -32.71 -0.62
CA PHE A 74 -19.95 -32.77 -2.06
C PHE A 74 -21.25 -32.21 -2.66
N VAL A 75 -21.13 -31.26 -3.59
CA VAL A 75 -22.28 -30.70 -4.30
C VAL A 75 -22.33 -31.20 -5.74
N SER A 76 -21.21 -31.21 -6.45
CA SER A 76 -21.09 -31.74 -7.82
C SER A 76 -19.63 -32.05 -8.14
N ALA A 77 -19.35 -32.59 -9.32
CA ALA A 77 -18.01 -33.01 -9.73
C ALA A 77 -16.91 -31.97 -9.55
N ASN A 78 -17.26 -30.67 -9.58
CA ASN A 78 -16.30 -29.55 -9.49
C ASN A 78 -16.65 -28.59 -8.36
N LEU A 79 -17.57 -28.92 -7.45
CA LEU A 79 -18.10 -28.03 -6.45
C LEU A 79 -18.25 -28.70 -5.10
N ILE A 80 -17.64 -28.16 -4.09
CA ILE A 80 -17.82 -28.56 -2.69
C ILE A 80 -18.44 -27.41 -1.90
N GLU A 81 -19.12 -27.73 -0.82
CA GLU A 81 -19.64 -26.78 0.15
C GLU A 81 -18.91 -26.98 1.45
N VAL A 82 -18.41 -25.88 2.02
CA VAL A 82 -17.63 -25.87 3.24
C VAL A 82 -18.35 -25.02 4.29
N THR A 83 -18.63 -25.64 5.44
CA THR A 83 -19.14 -24.94 6.62
C THR A 83 -17.99 -24.61 7.55
N HIS A 84 -17.89 -23.33 7.92
CA HIS A 84 -16.77 -22.80 8.70
C HIS A 84 -17.22 -21.73 9.71
N THR A 85 -16.33 -21.32 10.60
CA THR A 85 -16.60 -20.18 11.50
C THR A 85 -16.85 -18.93 10.65
N ALA A 86 -17.70 -18.01 11.14
CA ALA A 86 -18.11 -16.83 10.41
C ALA A 86 -16.92 -15.99 9.91
N THR A 87 -16.89 -15.72 8.60
CA THR A 87 -15.88 -14.93 7.91
C THR A 87 -16.48 -14.21 6.69
N THR A 88 -15.72 -13.31 6.09
CA THR A 88 -16.11 -12.55 4.89
C THR A 88 -15.23 -12.95 3.70
N TYR A 89 -15.58 -14.06 3.04
CA TYR A 89 -15.02 -14.36 1.71
C TYR A 89 -15.81 -13.62 0.62
N VAL A 90 -15.23 -13.51 -0.55
CA VAL A 90 -15.86 -12.94 -1.75
C VAL A 90 -15.64 -13.90 -2.90
N ALA A 91 -16.63 -14.07 -3.77
CA ALA A 91 -16.48 -14.88 -4.98
C ALA A 91 -15.26 -14.40 -5.80
N GLY A 92 -14.48 -15.37 -6.32
CA GLY A 92 -13.20 -15.12 -6.96
C GLY A 92 -12.00 -15.03 -6.01
N ASN A 93 -12.18 -15.09 -4.68
CA ASN A 93 -11.06 -15.28 -3.76
C ASN A 93 -10.51 -16.71 -3.88
N TYR A 94 -9.21 -16.84 -3.62
CA TYR A 94 -8.61 -18.16 -3.40
C TYR A 94 -8.52 -18.45 -1.91
N VAL A 95 -8.74 -19.72 -1.56
CA VAL A 95 -8.67 -20.24 -0.20
C VAL A 95 -7.96 -21.58 -0.20
N THR A 96 -7.22 -21.86 0.86
CA THR A 96 -6.58 -23.15 1.07
C THR A 96 -7.27 -23.88 2.21
N LEU A 97 -7.70 -25.12 1.96
CA LEU A 97 -8.20 -26.07 2.96
C LEU A 97 -7.03 -26.95 3.42
N THR A 98 -6.88 -27.09 4.74
CA THR A 98 -5.85 -27.92 5.35
C THR A 98 -6.41 -28.72 6.51
N GLY A 99 -5.83 -29.91 6.74
CA GLY A 99 -6.19 -30.77 7.87
C GLY A 99 -7.43 -31.60 7.70
N ILE A 100 -8.18 -31.46 6.59
CA ILE A 100 -9.44 -32.15 6.35
C ILE A 100 -9.22 -33.65 6.34
N ALA A 101 -9.86 -34.37 7.30
CA ALA A 101 -9.84 -35.81 7.41
C ALA A 101 -11.10 -36.45 6.79
N GLY A 102 -11.00 -37.70 6.35
CA GLY A 102 -12.11 -38.42 5.67
C GLY A 102 -12.36 -37.94 4.24
N ALA A 103 -12.57 -36.65 4.06
CA ALA A 103 -12.70 -35.98 2.75
C ALA A 103 -11.35 -35.37 2.29
N THR A 104 -10.28 -36.15 2.30
CA THR A 104 -8.89 -35.65 2.11
C THR A 104 -8.65 -35.01 0.74
N VAL A 105 -9.43 -35.31 -0.25
CA VAL A 105 -9.39 -34.67 -1.58
C VAL A 105 -9.73 -33.16 -1.50
N ALA A 106 -10.41 -32.73 -0.45
CA ALA A 106 -10.72 -31.31 -0.23
C ALA A 106 -9.51 -30.49 0.20
N ASN A 107 -8.43 -31.12 0.67
CA ASN A 107 -7.21 -30.37 1.02
C ASN A 107 -6.55 -29.79 -0.24
N GLY A 108 -6.20 -28.52 -0.19
CA GLY A 108 -5.58 -27.82 -1.31
C GLY A 108 -6.16 -26.43 -1.53
N THR A 109 -5.77 -25.79 -2.64
CA THR A 109 -6.22 -24.45 -2.99
C THR A 109 -7.44 -24.48 -3.90
N TRP A 110 -8.40 -23.62 -3.60
CA TRP A 110 -9.72 -23.58 -4.23
C TRP A 110 -10.10 -22.13 -4.55
N GLU A 111 -10.94 -21.94 -5.56
CA GLU A 111 -11.58 -20.67 -5.82
C GLU A 111 -12.97 -20.63 -5.15
N VAL A 112 -13.29 -19.51 -4.54
CA VAL A 112 -14.63 -19.26 -3.98
C VAL A 112 -15.61 -19.02 -5.12
N ALA A 113 -16.47 -19.97 -5.40
CA ALA A 113 -17.49 -19.89 -6.45
C ALA A 113 -18.68 -19.01 -6.03
N SER A 114 -19.16 -19.20 -4.80
CA SER A 114 -20.28 -18.43 -4.25
C SER A 114 -20.34 -18.49 -2.73
N ILE A 115 -20.94 -17.48 -2.13
CA ILE A 115 -21.17 -17.37 -0.69
C ILE A 115 -22.66 -17.63 -0.43
N LEU A 116 -22.99 -18.63 0.36
CA LEU A 116 -24.36 -18.90 0.77
C LEU A 116 -24.73 -18.18 2.06
N SER A 117 -23.78 -18.06 2.97
CA SER A 117 -23.89 -17.30 4.22
C SER A 117 -22.50 -16.91 4.73
N THR A 118 -22.41 -16.18 5.83
CA THR A 118 -21.13 -15.89 6.49
C THR A 118 -20.39 -17.12 7.01
N THR A 119 -21.05 -18.27 7.08
CA THR A 119 -20.52 -19.55 7.59
C THR A 119 -20.50 -20.66 6.56
N VAL A 120 -21.05 -20.46 5.35
CA VAL A 120 -21.14 -21.48 4.31
C VAL A 120 -20.69 -20.93 2.97
N THR A 121 -19.65 -21.54 2.43
CA THR A 121 -19.02 -21.12 1.18
C THR A 121 -18.93 -22.29 0.22
N ARG A 122 -19.25 -22.06 -1.05
CA ARG A 122 -19.03 -23.02 -2.14
C ARG A 122 -17.72 -22.73 -2.83
N LEU A 123 -16.94 -23.81 -2.98
CA LEU A 123 -15.62 -23.79 -3.57
C LEU A 123 -15.61 -24.60 -4.85
N THR A 124 -14.99 -24.05 -5.89
CA THR A 124 -14.79 -24.73 -7.18
C THR A 124 -13.33 -25.11 -7.36
N THR A 125 -13.11 -26.23 -8.05
CA THR A 125 -11.74 -26.64 -8.41
C THR A 125 -11.17 -25.73 -9.49
N VAL A 126 -9.90 -25.35 -9.36
CA VAL A 126 -9.15 -24.63 -10.38
C VAL A 126 -8.33 -25.60 -11.24
N ASP A 127 -7.69 -26.56 -10.56
CA ASP A 127 -6.69 -27.44 -11.18
C ASP A 127 -7.15 -28.90 -11.35
N ILE A 128 -8.25 -29.28 -10.72
CA ILE A 128 -8.76 -30.67 -10.78
C ILE A 128 -10.10 -30.68 -11.53
N PRO A 129 -10.15 -31.18 -12.76
CA PRO A 129 -11.36 -31.12 -13.57
C PRO A 129 -12.51 -31.97 -13.01
N ASN A 130 -12.24 -32.90 -12.09
CA ASN A 130 -13.26 -33.70 -11.42
C ASN A 130 -12.73 -34.20 -10.07
N ILE A 131 -13.41 -33.84 -8.98
CA ILE A 131 -13.07 -34.27 -7.62
C ILE A 131 -13.24 -35.80 -7.43
N GLY A 132 -14.01 -36.46 -8.28
CA GLY A 132 -14.34 -37.87 -8.11
C GLY A 132 -15.21 -38.09 -6.88
N THR A 133 -14.75 -38.92 -5.96
CA THR A 133 -15.43 -39.19 -4.68
C THR A 133 -14.75 -38.42 -3.58
N LEU A 134 -15.45 -37.44 -2.97
CA LEU A 134 -14.91 -36.60 -1.91
C LEU A 134 -14.55 -37.39 -0.64
N GLY A 135 -15.23 -38.49 -0.37
CA GLY A 135 -15.19 -39.16 0.93
C GLY A 135 -16.17 -38.53 1.93
N THR A 136 -16.23 -39.10 3.13
CA THR A 136 -17.06 -38.55 4.22
C THR A 136 -16.18 -37.71 5.13
N TYR A 137 -16.54 -36.43 5.36
CA TYR A 137 -15.83 -35.55 6.27
C TYR A 137 -15.79 -36.19 7.67
N THR A 138 -14.64 -36.12 8.29
CA THR A 138 -14.43 -36.51 9.70
C THR A 138 -13.88 -35.30 10.43
N ALA A 139 -14.62 -34.79 11.40
CA ALA A 139 -14.23 -33.61 12.16
C ALA A 139 -12.90 -33.83 12.88
N GLY A 140 -11.97 -32.90 12.68
CA GLY A 140 -10.67 -32.83 13.34
C GLY A 140 -10.48 -31.55 14.12
N THR A 141 -9.34 -31.43 14.80
CA THR A 141 -8.95 -30.22 15.53
C THR A 141 -8.05 -29.30 14.71
N THR A 142 -7.66 -29.73 13.51
CA THR A 142 -6.73 -29.07 12.62
C THR A 142 -7.34 -28.75 11.25
N ASP A 143 -8.67 -28.76 11.18
CA ASP A 143 -9.42 -28.52 9.94
C ASP A 143 -9.63 -27.05 9.76
N TYR A 144 -8.91 -26.45 8.81
CA TYR A 144 -8.92 -25.01 8.59
C TYR A 144 -9.12 -24.64 7.13
N ILE A 145 -9.78 -23.51 6.94
CA ILE A 145 -9.83 -22.77 5.67
C ILE A 145 -9.18 -21.40 5.86
N ARG A 146 -8.31 -21.02 4.95
CA ARG A 146 -7.63 -19.71 4.99
C ARG A 146 -7.68 -19.07 3.63
N ARG A 147 -7.86 -17.75 3.58
CA ARG A 147 -7.65 -16.98 2.35
C ARG A 147 -6.17 -17.01 1.98
N SER A 148 -5.87 -17.40 0.76
CA SER A 148 -4.53 -17.64 0.25
C SER A 148 -4.35 -17.05 -1.15
N PRO A 149 -3.11 -16.92 -1.66
CA PRO A 149 -2.87 -16.76 -3.08
C PRO A 149 -3.31 -17.99 -3.88
N ALA A 150 -3.46 -17.82 -5.19
CA ALA A 150 -3.78 -18.93 -6.09
C ALA A 150 -2.60 -19.92 -6.21
N PHE A 151 -1.37 -19.39 -6.25
CA PHE A 151 -0.13 -20.15 -6.46
C PHE A 151 1.09 -19.33 -6.02
N ASP A 152 2.28 -19.89 -6.10
CA ASP A 152 3.62 -19.36 -5.83
C ASP A 152 3.91 -19.01 -4.37
N TYR A 153 2.96 -18.47 -3.60
CA TYR A 153 3.16 -18.03 -2.22
C TYR A 153 2.19 -18.71 -1.25
N SER A 154 2.67 -18.92 -0.02
CA SER A 154 1.90 -19.61 1.03
C SER A 154 0.91 -18.70 1.74
N TYR A 155 1.17 -17.39 1.79
CA TYR A 155 0.40 -16.45 2.61
C TYR A 155 0.00 -15.20 1.85
N LEU A 156 -1.20 -14.71 2.18
CA LEU A 156 -1.77 -13.46 1.69
C LEU A 156 -1.94 -12.48 2.85
N TYR A 157 -1.49 -11.23 2.67
CA TYR A 157 -1.57 -10.17 3.67
C TYR A 157 -2.34 -8.98 3.13
N ALA A 158 -3.20 -8.41 3.99
CA ALA A 158 -3.80 -7.12 3.68
C ALA A 158 -2.76 -6.00 3.84
N LEU A 159 -2.71 -5.08 2.89
CA LEU A 159 -1.95 -3.84 3.06
C LEU A 159 -2.51 -3.03 4.23
N PRO A 160 -1.66 -2.29 4.99
CA PRO A 160 -2.16 -1.31 5.94
C PRO A 160 -3.14 -0.34 5.27
N SER A 161 -4.26 -0.04 5.92
CA SER A 161 -5.34 0.79 5.36
C SER A 161 -4.91 2.23 5.04
N ASP A 162 -3.87 2.71 5.72
CA ASP A 162 -3.26 4.03 5.53
C ASP A 162 -2.03 3.99 4.60
N ASN A 163 -1.78 2.88 3.91
CA ASN A 163 -0.61 2.72 3.06
C ASN A 163 -0.70 3.55 1.77
N ILE A 164 0.35 4.33 1.51
CA ILE A 164 0.59 5.03 0.23
C ILE A 164 1.61 4.25 -0.62
N ARG A 165 2.68 3.76 0.02
CA ARG A 165 3.77 3.05 -0.67
C ARG A 165 4.57 2.20 0.31
N ILE A 166 4.79 0.95 -0.03
CA ILE A 166 5.72 0.09 0.71
C ILE A 166 7.16 0.48 0.36
N LEU A 167 8.01 0.56 1.38
CA LEU A 167 9.44 0.87 1.25
C LEU A 167 10.30 -0.38 1.37
N SER A 168 10.04 -1.22 2.37
CA SER A 168 10.74 -2.50 2.55
C SER A 168 9.87 -3.47 3.36
N ILE A 169 10.13 -4.75 3.20
CA ILE A 169 9.52 -5.85 3.95
C ILE A 169 10.66 -6.68 4.53
N ASN A 170 10.58 -7.02 5.83
CA ASN A 170 11.58 -7.79 6.59
C ASN A 170 13.01 -7.21 6.53
N GLY A 171 13.14 -5.92 6.24
CA GLY A 171 14.44 -5.27 6.08
C GLY A 171 15.16 -5.59 4.77
N ASP A 172 14.65 -6.52 3.98
CA ASP A 172 15.22 -6.92 2.71
C ASP A 172 14.70 -6.09 1.55
N TYR A 173 15.62 -5.79 0.65
CA TYR A 173 15.31 -5.23 -0.66
C TYR A 173 15.20 -6.33 -1.73
N ASP A 174 15.18 -7.60 -1.31
CA ASP A 174 15.08 -8.74 -2.22
C ASP A 174 13.68 -8.79 -2.84
N LEU A 175 13.63 -8.61 -4.15
CA LEU A 175 12.39 -8.54 -4.92
C LEU A 175 11.66 -9.90 -5.01
N ASP A 176 12.34 -10.99 -4.68
CA ASP A 176 11.79 -12.34 -4.78
C ASP A 176 11.16 -12.83 -3.47
N ALA A 177 11.45 -12.17 -2.33
CA ALA A 177 10.88 -12.52 -1.03
C ALA A 177 9.39 -12.22 -0.90
N TYR A 178 8.85 -11.34 -1.74
CA TYR A 178 7.44 -10.95 -1.72
C TYR A 178 6.97 -10.36 -3.05
N ARG A 179 5.66 -10.32 -3.26
CA ARG A 179 5.00 -9.58 -4.34
C ARG A 179 3.87 -8.72 -3.79
N ILE A 180 3.61 -7.61 -4.46
CA ILE A 180 2.47 -6.74 -4.14
C ILE A 180 1.53 -6.75 -5.34
N GLU A 181 0.38 -7.38 -5.19
CA GLU A 181 -0.59 -7.58 -6.26
C GLU A 181 -2.01 -7.31 -5.75
N SER A 182 -2.81 -6.65 -6.58
CA SER A 182 -4.24 -6.39 -6.31
C SER A 182 -4.55 -5.83 -4.91
N GLY A 183 -3.61 -5.06 -4.32
CA GLY A 183 -3.78 -4.48 -2.98
C GLY A 183 -3.44 -5.43 -1.83
N PHE A 184 -2.73 -6.53 -2.12
CA PHE A 184 -2.25 -7.49 -1.14
C PHE A 184 -0.74 -7.65 -1.23
N ILE A 185 -0.14 -8.15 -0.15
CA ILE A 185 1.24 -8.64 -0.14
C ILE A 185 1.17 -10.17 -0.12
N LEU A 186 1.95 -10.80 -1.00
CA LEU A 186 2.14 -12.24 -1.09
C LEU A 186 3.54 -12.56 -0.58
N SER A 187 3.67 -13.57 0.29
CA SER A 187 4.97 -14.02 0.82
C SER A 187 4.85 -15.43 1.41
N ASP A 188 5.98 -16.09 1.59
CA ASP A 188 6.07 -17.37 2.30
C ASP A 188 6.37 -17.22 3.81
N ASP A 189 6.66 -16.02 4.26
CA ASP A 189 6.88 -15.73 5.67
C ASP A 189 5.57 -15.71 6.45
N SER A 190 5.57 -16.19 7.70
CA SER A 190 4.38 -16.20 8.56
C SER A 190 4.08 -14.86 9.24
N VAL A 191 5.04 -13.95 9.28
CA VAL A 191 4.94 -12.58 9.82
C VAL A 191 5.78 -11.66 8.98
N LEU A 192 5.24 -10.49 8.62
CA LEU A 192 5.98 -9.49 7.86
C LEU A 192 6.23 -8.24 8.70
N GLU A 193 7.46 -7.74 8.66
CA GLU A 193 7.85 -6.43 9.20
C GLU A 193 7.86 -5.42 8.06
N VAL A 194 6.82 -4.61 7.98
CA VAL A 194 6.61 -3.69 6.86
C VAL A 194 7.01 -2.28 7.24
N ARG A 195 7.86 -1.66 6.44
CA ARG A 195 8.17 -0.23 6.46
C ARG A 195 7.48 0.43 5.26
N TYR A 196 6.67 1.46 5.51
CA TYR A 196 5.85 2.06 4.45
C TYR A 196 5.60 3.54 4.70
N ILE A 197 5.25 4.26 3.62
CA ILE A 197 4.74 5.62 3.68
C ILE A 197 3.25 5.55 3.95
N TYR A 198 2.79 6.25 5.00
CA TYR A 198 1.38 6.31 5.34
C TYR A 198 0.74 7.63 4.92
N ASP A 199 -0.58 7.63 4.76
CA ASP A 199 -1.36 8.84 4.52
C ASP A 199 -1.41 9.69 5.80
N VAL A 200 -0.63 10.78 5.80
CA VAL A 200 -0.55 11.70 6.92
C VAL A 200 -1.79 12.59 6.92
N THR A 201 -2.63 12.43 7.95
CA THR A 201 -3.84 13.23 8.14
C THR A 201 -3.63 14.43 9.05
N ASP A 202 -2.63 14.38 9.92
CA ASP A 202 -2.26 15.50 10.79
C ASP A 202 -1.21 16.39 10.13
N TYR A 203 -1.65 17.52 9.62
CA TYR A 203 -0.78 18.50 8.96
C TYR A 203 0.27 19.12 9.89
N THR A 204 0.07 19.08 11.20
CA THR A 204 1.02 19.67 12.18
C THR A 204 2.29 18.85 12.30
N THR A 205 2.26 17.59 11.93
CA THR A 205 3.42 16.67 11.95
C THR A 205 4.26 16.71 10.67
N MET A 206 3.77 17.39 9.63
CA MET A 206 4.46 17.48 8.36
C MET A 206 5.69 18.40 8.48
N ASP A 207 6.76 18.05 7.77
CA ASP A 207 7.92 18.93 7.63
C ASP A 207 7.51 20.28 6.99
N PRO A 208 8.03 21.41 7.48
CA PRO A 208 7.68 22.74 6.95
C PRO A 208 8.00 22.91 5.46
N LEU A 209 9.08 22.31 4.95
CA LEU A 209 9.43 22.39 3.52
C LEU A 209 8.49 21.52 2.69
N PHE A 210 8.13 20.33 3.18
CA PHE A 210 7.10 19.51 2.56
C PHE A 210 5.76 20.26 2.46
N TYR A 211 5.36 20.92 3.55
CA TYR A 211 4.12 21.71 3.58
C TYR A 211 4.12 22.85 2.55
N GLN A 212 5.26 23.53 2.37
CA GLN A 212 5.41 24.54 1.31
C GLN A 212 5.37 23.89 -0.09
N CYS A 213 5.99 22.72 -0.27
CA CYS A 213 5.89 21.97 -1.51
C CYS A 213 4.43 21.60 -1.83
N LEU A 214 3.67 21.13 -0.83
CA LEU A 214 2.25 20.80 -0.98
C LEU A 214 1.43 22.01 -1.43
N ALA A 215 1.58 23.15 -0.76
CA ALA A 215 0.87 24.37 -1.14
C ALA A 215 1.24 24.86 -2.55
N THR A 216 2.52 24.73 -2.92
CA THR A 216 2.99 25.13 -4.26
C THR A 216 2.51 24.16 -5.34
N TYR A 217 2.51 22.87 -5.06
CA TYR A 217 2.02 21.85 -5.99
C TYR A 217 0.50 21.98 -6.19
N LEU A 218 -0.24 22.24 -5.11
CA LEU A 218 -1.66 22.56 -5.20
C LEU A 218 -1.90 23.83 -6.03
N ALA A 219 -1.13 24.90 -5.78
CA ALA A 219 -1.20 26.13 -6.57
C ALA A 219 -0.95 25.89 -8.07
N TYR A 220 0.04 25.06 -8.40
CA TYR A 220 0.34 24.69 -9.79
C TYR A 220 -0.86 24.01 -10.47
N ASN A 221 -1.53 23.09 -9.77
CA ASN A 221 -2.71 22.39 -10.31
C ASN A 221 -3.96 23.27 -10.36
N LEU A 222 -4.09 24.27 -9.46
CA LEU A 222 -5.20 25.24 -9.45
C LEU A 222 -5.09 26.30 -10.52
N CYS A 223 -3.90 26.55 -11.09
CA CYS A 223 -3.68 27.64 -12.06
C CYS A 223 -4.62 27.58 -13.26
N ASP A 224 -4.85 26.41 -13.82
CA ASP A 224 -5.68 26.25 -15.00
C ASP A 224 -7.14 26.60 -14.73
N HIS A 225 -7.64 26.27 -13.52
CA HIS A 225 -9.04 26.53 -13.14
C HIS A 225 -9.29 27.99 -12.70
N LEU A 226 -8.33 28.60 -12.02
CA LEU A 226 -8.54 29.89 -11.37
C LEU A 226 -8.02 31.10 -12.14
N THR A 227 -6.96 30.94 -12.91
CA THR A 227 -6.32 32.08 -13.60
C THR A 227 -6.12 31.87 -15.09
N ALA A 228 -6.17 30.61 -15.57
CA ALA A 228 -5.87 30.23 -16.95
C ALA A 228 -4.58 30.92 -17.49
N SER A 229 -3.55 31.10 -16.62
CA SER A 229 -2.33 31.81 -16.93
C SER A 229 -1.14 30.86 -17.04
N ASP A 230 -0.71 30.59 -18.27
CA ASP A 230 0.47 29.76 -18.55
C ASP A 230 1.75 30.35 -17.94
N GLY A 231 1.88 31.68 -17.92
CA GLY A 231 3.01 32.38 -17.32
C GLY A 231 3.11 32.09 -15.81
N LYS A 232 1.98 32.17 -15.11
CA LYS A 232 1.94 31.88 -13.66
C LYS A 232 2.18 30.40 -13.37
N LYS A 233 1.62 29.53 -14.17
CA LYS A 233 1.85 28.09 -14.08
C LYS A 233 3.33 27.74 -14.25
N ASN A 234 4.00 28.35 -15.23
CA ASN A 234 5.44 28.15 -15.46
C ASN A 234 6.29 28.71 -14.30
N GLU A 235 5.92 29.87 -13.76
CA GLU A 235 6.58 30.42 -12.57
C GLU A 235 6.51 29.45 -11.36
N LEU A 236 5.32 28.89 -11.10
CA LEU A 236 5.12 27.92 -10.02
C LEU A 236 5.86 26.61 -10.29
N HIS A 237 5.91 26.15 -11.54
CA HIS A 237 6.71 25.00 -11.93
C HIS A 237 8.19 25.19 -11.63
N VAL A 238 8.76 26.33 -12.04
CA VAL A 238 10.17 26.68 -11.77
C VAL A 238 10.42 26.83 -10.27
N TYR A 239 9.49 27.41 -9.52
CA TYR A 239 9.61 27.52 -8.08
C TYR A 239 9.59 26.15 -7.39
N LEU A 240 8.76 25.24 -7.85
CA LEU A 240 8.62 23.89 -7.27
C LEU A 240 9.80 22.97 -7.64
N TYR A 241 10.10 22.84 -8.91
CA TYR A 241 11.07 21.86 -9.42
C TYR A 241 12.44 22.45 -9.72
N GLY A 242 12.54 23.75 -9.86
CA GLY A 242 13.74 24.45 -10.30
C GLY A 242 13.77 24.65 -11.81
N GLY A 243 14.75 25.40 -12.25
CA GLY A 243 15.00 25.72 -13.66
C GLY A 243 15.83 27.00 -13.79
N GLN A 244 16.42 27.24 -14.95
CA GLN A 244 17.22 28.44 -15.24
C GLN A 244 18.30 28.73 -14.18
N GLY A 245 18.99 27.69 -13.69
CA GLY A 245 20.04 27.83 -12.66
C GLY A 245 19.55 27.99 -11.23
N LYS A 246 18.24 27.98 -10.99
CA LYS A 246 17.64 28.02 -9.63
C LYS A 246 17.26 26.62 -9.15
N ARG A 247 17.56 26.33 -7.88
CA ARG A 247 17.05 25.11 -7.23
C ARG A 247 15.59 25.34 -6.83
N GLY A 248 14.73 24.36 -7.16
CA GLY A 248 13.34 24.35 -6.71
C GLY A 248 13.21 23.97 -5.23
N ILE A 249 12.06 24.28 -4.65
CA ILE A 249 11.77 23.94 -3.24
C ILE A 249 11.68 22.43 -3.02
N MET A 250 11.18 21.65 -3.99
CA MET A 250 11.05 20.19 -3.89
C MET A 250 12.42 19.48 -3.79
N PRO A 251 13.41 19.74 -4.67
CA PRO A 251 14.76 19.20 -4.49
C PRO A 251 15.42 19.62 -3.18
N GLN A 252 15.14 20.84 -2.71
CA GLN A 252 15.66 21.34 -1.44
C GLN A 252 15.04 20.57 -0.26
N ALA A 253 13.72 20.38 -0.25
CA ALA A 253 13.01 19.63 0.79
C ALA A 253 13.53 18.19 0.87
N LYS A 254 13.66 17.51 -0.28
CA LYS A 254 14.21 16.15 -0.35
C LYS A 254 15.64 16.04 0.14
N PHE A 255 16.45 17.05 -0.12
CA PHE A 255 17.85 17.10 0.35
C PHE A 255 17.92 17.25 1.88
N VAL A 256 17.11 18.13 2.46
CA VAL A 256 17.05 18.33 3.92
C VAL A 256 16.55 17.08 4.60
N ASP A 257 15.42 16.52 4.15
CA ASP A 257 14.84 15.27 4.68
C ASP A 257 15.83 14.10 4.63
N GLY A 258 16.53 13.92 3.50
CA GLY A 258 17.56 12.86 3.38
C GLY A 258 18.82 13.13 4.20
N SER A 259 19.09 14.36 4.62
CA SER A 259 20.24 14.69 5.49
C SER A 259 19.98 14.38 6.97
N GLU A 260 18.72 14.18 7.35
CA GLU A 260 18.31 13.78 8.70
C GLU A 260 18.49 12.28 8.96
N ASP A 261 18.54 11.47 7.90
CA ASP A 261 18.86 10.06 8.00
C ASP A 261 20.37 9.87 8.30
N SER A 262 20.67 8.93 9.21
CA SER A 262 22.05 8.51 9.41
C SER A 262 22.60 7.95 8.10
N LEU A 263 23.82 8.38 7.71
CA LEU A 263 24.53 7.80 6.57
C LEU A 263 24.60 6.27 6.76
N GLN A 264 23.77 5.52 6.04
CA GLN A 264 24.02 4.08 5.91
C GLN A 264 25.36 3.95 5.19
N GLN A 265 26.40 3.50 5.93
CA GLN A 265 27.58 2.99 5.29
C GLN A 265 27.12 1.85 4.39
N MET A 266 27.15 2.09 3.09
CA MET A 266 27.07 0.98 2.13
C MET A 266 28.23 0.06 2.49
N GLY A 267 27.91 -1.16 2.96
CA GLY A 267 28.91 -2.19 3.17
C GLY A 267 29.76 -2.25 1.91
N ALA A 268 31.10 -2.26 2.07
CA ALA A 268 31.98 -2.40 0.94
C ALA A 268 31.50 -3.63 0.16
N SER A 269 31.20 -3.47 -1.12
CA SER A 269 30.81 -4.60 -1.94
C SER A 269 31.94 -5.61 -1.93
N GLU A 270 31.63 -6.91 -1.91
CA GLU A 270 32.64 -8.00 -1.96
C GLU A 270 33.70 -7.77 -3.06
N TRP A 271 33.33 -7.00 -4.09
CA TRP A 271 34.19 -6.60 -5.19
C TRP A 271 35.25 -5.55 -4.77
N VAL A 272 34.99 -4.70 -3.80
CA VAL A 272 35.95 -3.73 -3.22
C VAL A 272 36.87 -4.46 -2.25
N ASP A 273 36.34 -5.39 -1.45
CA ASP A 273 37.11 -6.19 -0.49
C ASP A 273 38.09 -7.15 -1.22
N SER A 274 37.68 -7.73 -2.35
CA SER A 274 38.55 -8.58 -3.18
C SER A 274 39.71 -7.80 -3.82
N ARG A 275 39.59 -6.50 -4.02
CA ARG A 275 40.70 -5.65 -4.48
C ARG A 275 41.65 -5.22 -3.36
N GLY A 276 41.15 -5.13 -2.12
CA GLY A 276 41.96 -4.76 -0.96
C GLY A 276 42.84 -5.90 -0.42
N SER A 277 42.48 -7.16 -0.68
CA SER A 277 43.23 -8.33 -0.20
C SER A 277 44.40 -8.75 -1.10
N GLY A 278 44.67 -8.01 -2.18
CA GLY A 278 45.70 -8.34 -3.16
C GLY A 278 47.11 -7.78 -2.92
N THR A 279 47.40 -7.11 -1.78
CA THR A 279 48.74 -6.58 -1.47
C THR A 279 49.36 -7.27 -0.27
N GLY A 280 49.86 -8.48 -0.47
CA GLY A 280 50.59 -9.22 0.51
C GLY A 280 51.43 -10.33 -0.11
N LEU A 281 52.30 -9.95 -1.07
CA LEU A 281 53.41 -10.78 -1.49
C LEU A 281 54.68 -9.93 -1.47
N MET A 282 55.41 -10.05 -0.38
CA MET A 282 56.84 -10.09 -0.33
C MET A 282 57.26 -11.01 0.82
#